data_04648a20eda860ff8c62fc50c71cd2b8
#
_entry.id   04648a20eda860ff8c62fc50c71cd2b8
#
_cell.length_a   1.000
_cell.length_b   1.000
_cell.length_c   1.000
_cell.angle_alpha   90.00
_cell.angle_beta   90.00
_cell.angle_gamma   90.00
#
_symmetry.space_group_name_H-M   'P 1'
#
loop_
_entity.id
_entity.type
_entity.pdbx_description
1 polymer ?
#
loop_
_entity_poly.entity_id
_entity_poly.type
_entity_poly.pdbx_seq_one_letter_code
_entity_poly.pdbx_strand_id
1 'polypeptide(L)'
;MMKDMKTVIDLFERSCEKFPDNPYLWEKKNGKFAATSYMEVKREVLNFAGALCQLGMDREDRIALLSEGCNAWVYSELGMLYAGGVNVPLSIKLTDNEIVFRVEHSQARFLIVSANFLNRVRGIEGRIGGVEKIIVIHSDINEGKYVSFELLQREGEIWRGEHKELLNDRIRAVTEDDLVNISYTSGTTAE
;
A
#
# COMPACT_ATOMS: atom_id res chain seq x y z
N MET A 1 4.35 -8.36 30.97
CA MET A 1 4.45 -9.53 30.06
C MET A 1 4.68 -8.97 28.65
N MET A 2 5.80 -9.28 28.01
CA MET A 2 6.03 -8.86 26.62
C MET A 2 4.99 -9.61 25.75
N LYS A 3 4.14 -8.86 25.04
CA LYS A 3 3.23 -9.44 24.05
C LYS A 3 4.10 -10.09 22.99
N ASP A 4 3.89 -11.36 22.68
CA ASP A 4 4.60 -12.04 21.60
C ASP A 4 4.33 -11.28 20.30
N MET A 5 5.40 -10.81 19.67
CA MET A 5 5.31 -10.13 18.38
C MET A 5 5.34 -11.22 17.31
N LYS A 6 4.22 -11.42 16.65
CA LYS A 6 4.03 -12.47 15.66
C LYS A 6 3.94 -11.95 14.24
N THR A 7 3.56 -10.69 14.09
CA THR A 7 3.32 -10.07 12.78
C THR A 7 4.16 -8.81 12.59
N VAL A 8 4.29 -8.37 11.34
CA VAL A 8 4.88 -7.05 10.99
C VAL A 8 4.08 -5.92 11.64
N ILE A 9 2.75 -6.08 11.76
CA ILE A 9 1.88 -5.12 12.42
C ILE A 9 2.24 -5.00 13.89
N ASP A 10 2.40 -6.12 14.64
CA ASP A 10 2.78 -6.08 16.05
C ASP A 10 4.12 -5.36 16.26
N LEU A 11 5.09 -5.59 15.36
CA LEU A 11 6.40 -4.94 15.41
C LEU A 11 6.26 -3.42 15.21
N PHE A 12 5.47 -2.99 14.22
CA PHE A 12 5.26 -1.58 13.93
C PHE A 12 4.47 -0.89 15.06
N GLU A 13 3.39 -1.51 15.56
CA GLU A 13 2.61 -1.01 16.70
C GLU A 13 3.48 -0.78 17.93
N ARG A 14 4.31 -1.77 18.29
CA ARG A 14 5.25 -1.65 19.41
C ARG A 14 6.25 -0.53 19.21
N SER A 15 6.72 -0.32 17.97
CA SER A 15 7.65 0.76 17.67
C SER A 15 6.98 2.13 17.83
N CYS A 16 5.72 2.26 17.40
CA CYS A 16 4.91 3.46 17.61
C CYS A 16 4.68 3.76 19.10
N GLU A 17 4.38 2.73 19.91
CA GLU A 17 4.22 2.88 21.36
C GLU A 17 5.52 3.32 22.04
N LYS A 18 6.66 2.75 21.63
CA LYS A 18 7.95 3.00 22.27
C LYS A 18 8.62 4.31 21.84
N PHE A 19 8.40 4.72 20.58
CA PHE A 19 9.09 5.84 19.95
C PHE A 19 8.13 6.78 19.18
N PRO A 20 7.01 7.22 19.80
CA PRO A 20 5.93 7.91 19.08
C PRO A 20 6.39 9.12 18.29
N ASP A 21 7.24 9.95 18.89
CA ASP A 21 7.69 11.24 18.32
C ASP A 21 9.03 11.14 17.58
N ASN A 22 9.67 9.97 17.59
CA ASN A 22 10.93 9.80 16.90
C ASN A 22 10.73 9.79 15.38
N PRO A 23 11.68 10.34 14.60
CA PRO A 23 11.66 10.21 13.15
C PRO A 23 11.69 8.74 12.72
N TYR A 24 10.76 8.37 11.85
CA TYR A 24 10.73 7.04 11.22
C TYR A 24 11.05 7.12 9.72
N LEU A 25 10.45 8.08 9.01
CA LEU A 25 10.69 8.29 7.59
C LEU A 25 11.30 9.68 7.35
N TRP A 26 12.12 9.76 6.30
CA TRP A 26 12.70 11.00 5.83
C TRP A 26 12.47 11.15 4.34
N GLU A 27 11.85 12.24 3.92
CA GLU A 27 11.58 12.54 2.53
C GLU A 27 12.10 13.92 2.16
N LYS A 28 12.66 14.04 0.96
CA LYS A 28 13.17 15.32 0.46
C LYS A 28 12.02 16.17 -0.08
N LYS A 29 11.68 17.26 0.63
CA LYS A 29 10.65 18.24 0.23
C LYS A 29 11.31 19.61 0.03
N ASN A 30 11.14 20.21 -1.15
CA ASN A 30 11.70 21.52 -1.49
C ASN A 30 13.22 21.62 -1.23
N GLY A 31 13.96 20.57 -1.57
CA GLY A 31 15.42 20.51 -1.41
C GLY A 31 15.92 20.18 -0.01
N LYS A 32 15.04 20.07 1.00
CA LYS A 32 15.38 19.74 2.40
C LYS A 32 14.74 18.42 2.82
N PHE A 33 15.43 17.66 3.67
CA PHE A 33 14.83 16.47 4.27
C PHE A 33 13.86 16.89 5.38
N ALA A 34 12.63 16.37 5.30
CA ALA A 34 11.60 16.49 6.32
C ALA A 34 11.37 15.11 6.96
N ALA A 35 11.35 15.10 8.29
CA ALA A 35 11.06 13.89 9.06
C ALA A 35 9.54 13.69 9.17
N THR A 36 9.14 12.41 9.26
CA THR A 36 7.79 11.99 9.65
C THR A 36 7.94 11.01 10.81
N SER A 37 7.28 11.28 11.93
CA SER A 37 7.38 10.46 13.14
C SER A 37 6.63 9.12 13.00
N TYR A 38 6.91 8.17 13.92
CA TYR A 38 6.20 6.90 13.97
C TYR A 38 4.68 7.08 14.08
N MET A 39 4.21 8.01 14.94
CA MET A 39 2.77 8.26 15.10
C MET A 39 2.12 8.93 13.89
N GLU A 40 2.83 9.82 13.20
CA GLU A 40 2.36 10.39 11.94
C GLU A 40 2.24 9.32 10.86
N VAL A 41 3.25 8.45 10.72
CA VAL A 41 3.21 7.32 9.79
C VAL A 41 2.05 6.38 10.13
N LYS A 42 1.84 6.04 11.40
CA LYS A 42 0.72 5.20 11.83
C LYS A 42 -0.63 5.80 11.44
N ARG A 43 -0.79 7.12 11.58
CA ARG A 43 -2.03 7.80 11.16
C ARG A 43 -2.29 7.61 9.67
N GLU A 44 -1.28 7.85 8.83
CA GLU A 44 -1.39 7.70 7.38
C GLU A 44 -1.64 6.24 6.97
N VAL A 45 -0.99 5.29 7.64
CA VAL A 45 -1.21 3.84 7.45
C VAL A 45 -2.66 3.46 7.76
N LEU A 46 -3.20 3.90 8.88
CA LEU A 46 -4.59 3.62 9.26
C LEU A 46 -5.61 4.30 8.34
N ASN A 47 -5.31 5.51 7.86
CA ASN A 47 -6.15 6.20 6.89
C ASN A 47 -6.20 5.39 5.58
N PHE A 48 -5.06 4.95 5.07
CA PHE A 48 -5.01 4.16 3.85
C PHE A 48 -5.68 2.78 4.01
N ALA A 49 -5.48 2.12 5.15
CA ALA A 49 -6.20 0.88 5.45
C ALA A 49 -7.73 1.08 5.44
N GLY A 50 -8.23 2.17 6.04
CA GLY A 50 -9.64 2.54 6.01
C GLY A 50 -10.14 2.79 4.59
N ALA A 51 -9.36 3.47 3.75
CA ALA A 51 -9.69 3.72 2.36
C ALA A 51 -9.79 2.42 1.54
N LEU A 52 -8.87 1.48 1.75
CA LEU A 52 -8.91 0.17 1.09
C LEU A 52 -10.16 -0.63 1.50
N CYS A 53 -10.53 -0.58 2.79
CA CYS A 53 -11.78 -1.18 3.27
C CYS A 53 -13.01 -0.54 2.62
N GLN A 54 -13.03 0.79 2.50
CA GLN A 54 -14.10 1.54 1.83
C GLN A 54 -14.21 1.18 0.33
N LEU A 55 -13.08 0.94 -0.35
CA LEU A 55 -13.06 0.46 -1.72
C LEU A 55 -13.52 -0.99 -1.88
N GLY A 56 -13.89 -1.67 -0.80
CA GLY A 56 -14.33 -3.05 -0.82
C GLY A 56 -13.20 -4.07 -0.95
N MET A 57 -12.00 -3.72 -0.49
CA MET A 57 -10.89 -4.69 -0.45
C MET A 57 -11.23 -5.83 0.50
N ASP A 58 -11.07 -7.05 0.03
CA ASP A 58 -11.19 -8.26 0.84
C ASP A 58 -9.84 -8.70 1.42
N ARG A 59 -9.88 -9.56 2.44
CA ARG A 59 -8.67 -10.19 2.97
C ARG A 59 -7.98 -11.01 1.88
N GLU A 60 -6.67 -10.97 1.86
CA GLU A 60 -5.80 -11.63 0.87
C GLU A 60 -5.89 -11.07 -0.56
N ASP A 61 -6.62 -9.98 -0.77
CA ASP A 61 -6.55 -9.27 -2.05
C ASP A 61 -5.11 -8.80 -2.30
N ARG A 62 -4.64 -9.03 -3.53
CA ARG A 62 -3.30 -8.64 -3.95
C ARG A 62 -3.33 -7.23 -4.52
N ILE A 63 -2.38 -6.42 -4.09
CA ILE A 63 -2.23 -5.04 -4.52
C ILE A 63 -0.83 -4.87 -5.10
N ALA A 64 -0.73 -4.60 -6.39
CA ALA A 64 0.53 -4.30 -7.04
C ALA A 64 0.98 -2.87 -6.69
N LEU A 65 2.29 -2.67 -6.45
CA LEU A 65 2.85 -1.39 -6.05
C LEU A 65 4.06 -1.02 -6.94
N LEU A 66 3.86 -0.08 -7.86
CA LEU A 66 4.85 0.43 -8.81
C LEU A 66 5.17 1.90 -8.50
N SER A 67 6.16 2.13 -7.68
CA SER A 67 6.59 3.49 -7.31
C SER A 67 8.07 3.52 -6.95
N GLU A 68 8.70 4.65 -7.15
CA GLU A 68 9.96 5.00 -6.49
C GLU A 68 9.78 5.11 -4.97
N GLY A 69 10.89 5.02 -4.23
CA GLY A 69 10.86 5.14 -2.77
C GLY A 69 10.41 6.54 -2.33
N CYS A 70 9.28 6.59 -1.62
CA CYS A 70 8.71 7.80 -0.99
C CYS A 70 7.93 7.39 0.27
N ASN A 71 7.50 8.37 1.07
CA ASN A 71 6.72 8.08 2.28
C ASN A 71 5.41 7.34 1.94
N ALA A 72 4.71 7.73 0.87
CA ALA A 72 3.47 7.11 0.44
C ALA A 72 3.65 5.64 0.06
N TRP A 73 4.84 5.22 -0.40
CA TRP A 73 5.17 3.82 -0.63
C TRP A 73 5.05 3.00 0.67
N VAL A 74 5.62 3.50 1.76
CA VAL A 74 5.56 2.85 3.09
C VAL A 74 4.15 2.87 3.67
N TYR A 75 3.42 4.00 3.51
CA TYR A 75 2.01 4.09 3.94
C TYR A 75 1.14 3.07 3.20
N SER A 76 1.40 2.89 1.89
CA SER A 76 0.70 1.91 1.07
C SER A 76 0.97 0.49 1.53
N GLU A 77 2.24 0.10 1.68
CA GLU A 77 2.61 -1.26 2.10
C GLU A 77 2.02 -1.60 3.46
N LEU A 78 2.28 -0.79 4.48
CA LEU A 78 1.74 -1.04 5.81
C LEU A 78 0.20 -0.98 5.83
N GLY A 79 -0.41 -0.01 5.13
CA GLY A 79 -1.86 0.11 5.06
C GLY A 79 -2.54 -1.11 4.44
N MET A 80 -1.94 -1.70 3.38
CA MET A 80 -2.40 -2.97 2.83
C MET A 80 -2.40 -4.09 3.87
N LEU A 81 -1.30 -4.23 4.65
CA LEU A 81 -1.18 -5.26 5.69
C LEU A 81 -2.22 -5.06 6.78
N TYR A 82 -2.45 -3.82 7.22
CA TYR A 82 -3.47 -3.48 8.22
C TYR A 82 -4.88 -3.80 7.74
N ALA A 83 -5.13 -3.69 6.45
CA ALA A 83 -6.40 -4.07 5.84
C ALA A 83 -6.49 -5.57 5.51
N GLY A 84 -5.44 -6.36 5.76
CA GLY A 84 -5.37 -7.80 5.49
C GLY A 84 -5.06 -8.16 4.03
N GLY A 85 -4.49 -7.22 3.27
CA GLY A 85 -4.08 -7.45 1.88
C GLY A 85 -2.65 -7.95 1.72
N VAL A 86 -2.28 -8.31 0.50
CA VAL A 86 -0.97 -8.85 0.13
C VAL A 86 -0.27 -7.89 -0.83
N ASN A 87 0.92 -7.43 -0.47
CA ASN A 87 1.73 -6.56 -1.33
C ASN A 87 2.38 -7.33 -2.48
N VAL A 88 2.32 -6.77 -3.70
CA VAL A 88 3.05 -7.25 -4.88
C VAL A 88 3.98 -6.13 -5.36
N PRO A 89 5.18 -5.98 -4.78
CA PRO A 89 6.08 -4.89 -5.12
C PRO A 89 6.66 -5.08 -6.52
N LEU A 90 6.57 -4.04 -7.35
CA LEU A 90 7.07 -4.01 -8.71
C LEU A 90 8.27 -3.07 -8.80
N SER A 91 9.38 -3.57 -9.36
CA SER A 91 10.53 -2.72 -9.62
C SER A 91 10.21 -1.70 -10.72
N ILE A 92 10.62 -0.46 -10.52
CA ILE A 92 10.50 0.61 -11.54
C ILE A 92 11.33 0.35 -12.80
N LYS A 93 12.25 -0.62 -12.76
CA LYS A 93 13.10 -1.03 -13.90
C LYS A 93 12.46 -2.10 -14.79
N LEU A 94 11.32 -2.65 -14.41
CA LEU A 94 10.64 -3.67 -15.20
C LEU A 94 10.21 -3.12 -16.57
N THR A 95 10.21 -3.96 -17.58
CA THR A 95 9.59 -3.67 -18.88
C THR A 95 8.05 -3.69 -18.74
N ASP A 96 7.34 -3.17 -19.74
CA ASP A 96 5.87 -3.17 -19.74
C ASP A 96 5.32 -4.60 -19.73
N ASN A 97 5.95 -5.51 -20.46
CA ASN A 97 5.56 -6.92 -20.50
C ASN A 97 5.73 -7.59 -19.12
N GLU A 98 6.82 -7.29 -18.41
CA GLU A 98 7.05 -7.81 -17.06
C GLU A 98 6.07 -7.25 -16.04
N ILE A 99 5.68 -5.97 -16.16
CA ILE A 99 4.65 -5.37 -15.30
C ILE A 99 3.33 -6.10 -15.53
N VAL A 100 2.89 -6.20 -16.80
CA VAL A 100 1.65 -6.91 -17.17
C VAL A 100 1.66 -8.33 -16.63
N PHE A 101 2.74 -9.09 -16.91
CA PHE A 101 2.86 -10.47 -16.44
C PHE A 101 2.67 -10.58 -14.93
N ARG A 102 3.35 -9.73 -14.13
CA ARG A 102 3.30 -9.80 -12.66
C ARG A 102 1.95 -9.39 -12.11
N VAL A 103 1.32 -8.37 -12.67
CA VAL A 103 -0.02 -7.92 -12.28
C VAL A 103 -1.05 -9.03 -12.55
N GLU A 104 -1.04 -9.60 -13.74
CA GLU A 104 -1.96 -10.68 -14.13
C GLU A 104 -1.69 -11.98 -13.37
N HIS A 105 -0.42 -12.41 -13.28
CA HIS A 105 -0.02 -13.65 -12.59
C HIS A 105 -0.33 -13.60 -11.09
N SER A 106 -0.10 -12.45 -10.44
CA SER A 106 -0.48 -12.26 -9.03
C SER A 106 -1.98 -12.09 -8.84
N GLN A 107 -2.73 -11.89 -9.91
CA GLN A 107 -4.15 -11.53 -9.86
C GLN A 107 -4.38 -10.28 -9.00
N ALA A 108 -3.54 -9.26 -9.16
CA ALA A 108 -3.66 -8.03 -8.41
C ALA A 108 -4.98 -7.32 -8.75
N ARG A 109 -5.81 -7.10 -7.73
CA ARG A 109 -7.10 -6.43 -7.85
C ARG A 109 -6.97 -4.91 -7.88
N PHE A 110 -5.95 -4.39 -7.21
CA PHE A 110 -5.60 -2.97 -7.19
C PHE A 110 -4.17 -2.76 -7.66
N LEU A 111 -3.90 -1.59 -8.28
CA LEU A 111 -2.55 -1.16 -8.63
C LEU A 111 -2.28 0.21 -8.04
N ILE A 112 -1.24 0.33 -7.24
CA ILE A 112 -0.75 1.62 -6.76
C ILE A 112 0.42 2.02 -7.64
N VAL A 113 0.40 3.26 -8.14
CA VAL A 113 1.44 3.78 -9.04
C VAL A 113 1.78 5.22 -8.68
N SER A 114 3.06 5.61 -8.73
CA SER A 114 3.40 7.03 -8.62
C SER A 114 3.06 7.79 -9.91
N ALA A 115 2.81 9.09 -9.81
CA ALA A 115 2.51 9.95 -10.96
C ALA A 115 3.56 9.85 -12.07
N ASN A 116 4.83 9.58 -11.71
CA ASN A 116 5.92 9.43 -12.68
C ASN A 116 5.75 8.22 -13.62
N PHE A 117 5.03 7.19 -13.19
CA PHE A 117 4.77 5.98 -13.99
C PHE A 117 3.33 5.90 -14.51
N LEU A 118 2.49 6.91 -14.24
CA LEU A 118 1.08 6.92 -14.66
C LEU A 118 0.90 6.73 -16.17
N ASN A 119 1.64 7.49 -16.98
CA ASN A 119 1.53 7.37 -18.45
C ASN A 119 1.92 5.99 -18.95
N ARG A 120 2.87 5.34 -18.30
CA ARG A 120 3.28 3.99 -18.60
C ARG A 120 2.16 2.98 -18.30
N VAL A 121 1.53 3.11 -17.14
CA VAL A 121 0.38 2.28 -16.74
C VAL A 121 -0.80 2.48 -17.68
N ARG A 122 -1.09 3.71 -18.10
CA ARG A 122 -2.10 4.01 -19.13
C ARG A 122 -1.82 3.28 -20.45
N GLY A 123 -0.55 3.18 -20.85
CA GLY A 123 -0.14 2.46 -22.07
C GLY A 123 -0.38 0.95 -22.04
N ILE A 124 -0.47 0.36 -20.85
CA ILE A 124 -0.69 -1.09 -20.67
C ILE A 124 -2.06 -1.43 -20.06
N GLU A 125 -2.89 -0.44 -19.80
CA GLU A 125 -4.17 -0.60 -19.09
C GLU A 125 -5.08 -1.67 -19.69
N GLY A 126 -5.15 -1.74 -21.01
CA GLY A 126 -5.94 -2.76 -21.72
C GLY A 126 -5.44 -4.20 -21.54
N ARG A 127 -4.26 -4.38 -20.95
CA ARG A 127 -3.59 -5.68 -20.75
C ARG A 127 -3.59 -6.13 -19.29
N ILE A 128 -4.11 -5.32 -18.37
CA ILE A 128 -4.25 -5.59 -16.93
C ILE A 128 -5.72 -5.51 -16.53
N GLY A 129 -6.55 -6.30 -17.23
CA GLY A 129 -8.02 -6.24 -17.12
C GLY A 129 -8.58 -6.58 -15.74
N GLY A 130 -7.85 -7.36 -14.94
CA GLY A 130 -8.23 -7.73 -13.58
C GLY A 130 -8.12 -6.58 -12.55
N VAL A 131 -7.44 -5.47 -12.89
CA VAL A 131 -7.27 -4.32 -11.99
C VAL A 131 -8.53 -3.46 -11.98
N GLU A 132 -9.20 -3.40 -10.84
CA GLU A 132 -10.43 -2.63 -10.63
C GLU A 132 -10.17 -1.14 -10.39
N LYS A 133 -9.13 -0.81 -9.60
CA LYS A 133 -8.72 0.57 -9.30
C LYS A 133 -7.22 0.75 -9.43
N ILE A 134 -6.84 1.92 -9.94
CA ILE A 134 -5.44 2.38 -10.03
C ILE A 134 -5.31 3.61 -9.13
N ILE A 135 -4.58 3.44 -8.04
CA ILE A 135 -4.35 4.46 -7.02
C ILE A 135 -3.07 5.21 -7.37
N VAL A 136 -3.16 6.51 -7.56
CA VAL A 136 -2.05 7.33 -8.08
C VAL A 136 -1.48 8.21 -6.98
N ILE A 137 -0.23 7.93 -6.59
CA ILE A 137 0.53 8.72 -5.61
C ILE A 137 1.01 10.03 -6.26
N HIS A 138 0.93 11.14 -5.53
CA HIS A 138 1.32 12.49 -5.96
C HIS A 138 0.55 12.98 -7.20
N SER A 139 -0.77 12.79 -7.19
CA SER A 139 -1.65 13.21 -8.28
C SER A 139 -3.04 13.54 -7.75
N ASP A 140 -3.70 14.52 -8.38
CA ASP A 140 -5.10 14.87 -8.08
C ASP A 140 -6.10 14.14 -8.99
N ILE A 141 -5.64 13.12 -9.73
CA ILE A 141 -6.49 12.37 -10.67
C ILE A 141 -7.62 11.65 -9.94
N ASN A 142 -8.84 11.80 -10.43
CA ASN A 142 -10.02 11.08 -9.94
C ASN A 142 -11.01 10.88 -11.09
N GLU A 143 -10.72 9.93 -11.99
CA GLU A 143 -11.54 9.65 -13.17
C GLU A 143 -11.55 8.15 -13.52
N GLY A 144 -12.70 7.59 -13.79
CA GLY A 144 -12.85 6.18 -14.17
C GLY A 144 -12.34 5.24 -13.07
N LYS A 145 -11.31 4.45 -13.39
CA LYS A 145 -10.66 3.58 -12.40
C LYS A 145 -9.45 4.20 -11.69
N TYR A 146 -9.06 5.43 -12.08
CA TYR A 146 -7.95 6.16 -11.46
C TYR A 146 -8.45 6.98 -10.28
N VAL A 147 -7.77 6.90 -9.15
CA VAL A 147 -8.09 7.65 -7.95
C VAL A 147 -6.81 8.17 -7.28
N SER A 148 -6.84 9.41 -6.80
CA SER A 148 -5.73 10.01 -6.05
C SER A 148 -5.50 9.29 -4.71
N PHE A 149 -4.25 8.96 -4.43
CA PHE A 149 -3.84 8.44 -3.12
C PHE A 149 -4.18 9.43 -1.99
N GLU A 150 -3.92 10.72 -2.22
CA GLU A 150 -4.17 11.79 -1.26
C GLU A 150 -5.67 12.01 -1.01
N LEU A 151 -6.52 11.79 -2.01
CA LEU A 151 -7.97 11.79 -1.84
C LEU A 151 -8.39 10.60 -0.97
N LEU A 152 -7.91 9.41 -1.30
CA LEU A 152 -8.20 8.19 -0.53
C LEU A 152 -7.74 8.29 0.92
N GLN A 153 -6.62 8.94 1.20
CA GLN A 153 -6.16 9.19 2.57
C GLN A 153 -7.20 10.00 3.38
N ARG A 154 -7.77 11.04 2.79
CA ARG A 154 -8.81 11.85 3.43
C ARG A 154 -10.13 11.09 3.62
N GLU A 155 -10.55 10.36 2.60
CA GLU A 155 -11.76 9.54 2.66
C GLU A 155 -11.61 8.41 3.69
N GLY A 156 -10.45 7.77 3.73
CA GLY A 156 -10.14 6.72 4.70
C GLY A 156 -10.07 7.22 6.15
N GLU A 157 -9.64 8.46 6.38
CA GLU A 157 -9.70 9.10 7.71
C GLU A 157 -11.16 9.22 8.20
N ILE A 158 -12.06 9.66 7.32
CA ILE A 158 -13.50 9.76 7.62
C ILE A 158 -14.06 8.37 7.88
N TRP A 159 -13.83 7.44 6.93
CA TRP A 159 -14.36 6.08 7.01
C TRP A 159 -13.93 5.35 8.30
N ARG A 160 -12.65 5.40 8.66
CA ARG A 160 -12.16 4.75 9.90
C ARG A 160 -12.70 5.41 11.18
N GLY A 161 -13.07 6.70 11.13
CA GLY A 161 -13.74 7.38 12.23
C GLY A 161 -15.13 6.82 12.46
N GLU A 162 -15.85 6.51 11.40
CA GLU A 162 -17.22 5.97 11.44
C GLU A 162 -17.25 4.44 11.65
N HIS A 163 -16.20 3.71 11.23
CA HIS A 163 -16.14 2.24 11.22
C HIS A 163 -14.96 1.68 12.03
N LYS A 164 -14.63 2.33 13.15
CA LYS A 164 -13.45 2.02 13.98
C LYS A 164 -13.39 0.55 14.40
N GLU A 165 -14.48 -0.03 14.84
CA GLU A 165 -14.50 -1.44 15.29
C GLU A 165 -14.30 -2.40 14.11
N LEU A 166 -14.88 -2.10 12.94
CA LEU A 166 -14.70 -2.92 11.75
C LEU A 166 -13.23 -2.95 11.29
N LEU A 167 -12.54 -1.81 11.31
CA LEU A 167 -11.11 -1.76 10.99
C LEU A 167 -10.28 -2.50 12.05
N ASN A 168 -10.59 -2.31 13.33
CA ASN A 168 -9.90 -3.01 14.42
C ASN A 168 -10.07 -4.54 14.32
N ASP A 169 -11.27 -5.01 13.94
CA ASP A 169 -11.51 -6.44 13.74
C ASP A 169 -10.69 -7.00 12.59
N ARG A 170 -10.57 -6.25 11.47
CA ARG A 170 -9.69 -6.62 10.37
C ARG A 170 -8.23 -6.74 10.81
N ILE A 171 -7.73 -5.73 11.52
CA ILE A 171 -6.35 -5.73 12.02
C ILE A 171 -6.11 -6.93 12.96
N ARG A 172 -7.05 -7.22 13.86
CA ARG A 172 -6.96 -8.37 14.77
C ARG A 172 -7.01 -9.73 14.08
N ALA A 173 -7.65 -9.79 12.91
CA ALA A 173 -7.75 -11.00 12.12
C ALA A 173 -6.47 -11.36 11.36
N VAL A 174 -5.49 -10.42 11.27
CA VAL A 174 -4.17 -10.69 10.66
C VAL A 174 -3.33 -11.56 11.59
N THR A 175 -2.82 -12.66 11.06
CA THR A 175 -2.05 -13.66 11.79
C THR A 175 -0.64 -13.86 11.22
N GLU A 176 0.19 -14.61 11.92
CA GLU A 176 1.53 -14.99 11.48
C GLU A 176 1.56 -15.91 10.24
N ASP A 177 0.43 -16.53 9.92
CA ASP A 177 0.28 -17.44 8.78
C ASP A 177 -0.18 -16.70 7.50
N ASP A 178 -0.51 -15.40 7.60
CA ASP A 178 -0.98 -14.62 6.45
C ASP A 178 0.16 -14.26 5.51
N LEU A 179 -0.12 -14.30 4.20
CA LEU A 179 0.82 -13.79 3.21
C LEU A 179 0.98 -12.28 3.36
N VAL A 180 2.22 -11.83 3.40
CA VAL A 180 2.58 -10.41 3.48
C VAL A 180 2.91 -9.87 2.09
N ASN A 181 3.60 -10.69 1.28
CA ASN A 181 4.25 -10.20 0.08
C ASN A 181 4.41 -11.31 -0.97
N ILE A 182 4.23 -10.96 -2.25
CA ILE A 182 4.57 -11.81 -3.40
C ILE A 182 5.70 -11.14 -4.18
N SER A 183 6.92 -11.56 -3.93
CA SER A 183 8.11 -11.03 -4.59
C SER A 183 8.54 -11.89 -5.77
N TYR A 184 8.75 -11.26 -6.92
CA TYR A 184 9.29 -11.90 -8.13
C TYR A 184 10.81 -11.73 -8.19
N THR A 185 11.53 -12.83 -8.24
CA THR A 185 12.99 -12.84 -8.39
C THR A 185 13.41 -13.06 -9.84
N SER A 186 14.62 -12.63 -10.20
CA SER A 186 15.17 -12.74 -11.55
C SER A 186 15.53 -14.17 -12.01
N GLY A 187 15.24 -15.20 -11.22
CA GLY A 187 15.60 -16.58 -11.53
C GLY A 187 14.42 -17.52 -11.79
N THR A 188 13.18 -17.05 -11.65
CA THR A 188 11.98 -17.91 -11.75
C THR A 188 11.27 -17.86 -13.10
N THR A 189 11.74 -17.05 -14.05
CA THR A 189 11.26 -17.00 -15.43
C THR A 189 12.36 -17.50 -16.37
N ALA A 190 12.77 -18.76 -16.20
CA ALA A 190 13.42 -19.47 -17.29
C ALA A 190 12.33 -20.16 -18.09
N GLU A 191 11.98 -19.61 -19.26
CA GLU A 191 11.67 -20.45 -20.39
C GLU A 191 12.94 -21.14 -20.86
#